data_72dcb76c305fe28845751c775c7f3b55
#
_entry.id   72dcb76c305fe28845751c775c7f3b55
#
_cell.length_a   1.000
_cell.length_b   1.000
_cell.length_c   1.000
_cell.angle_alpha   90.00
_cell.angle_beta   90.00
_cell.angle_gamma   90.00
#
_symmetry.space_group_name_H-M   'P 1'
#
loop_
_entity.id
_entity.type
_entity.pdbx_description
1 polymer ?
#
loop_
_entity_poly.entity_id
_entity_poly.type
_entity_poly.pdbx_seq_one_letter_code
_entity_poly.pdbx_strand_id
1 'polypeptide(L)'
;MKYDFTTILNREGTGAIAVSKIPFDNAEIKEGFSKIPMWVADMNYATAPSVIEAIQNRLAHPVFGYFDIKDAYSESIIEWQKTRNGVTDISKEAIDYENGVLGGVSSVLQAFTAPGEAILLHSPAYIGFIGTITNM
;
A
#
# COMPACT_ATOMS: atom_id res chain seq x y z
N MET A 1 8.32 -23.73 0.91
CA MET A 1 9.15 -22.88 0.02
C MET A 1 9.88 -21.88 0.89
N LYS A 2 11.19 -21.70 0.71
CA LYS A 2 11.95 -20.70 1.49
C LYS A 2 11.89 -19.38 0.71
N TYR A 3 11.35 -18.33 1.33
CA TYR A 3 11.31 -17.00 0.76
C TYR A 3 12.69 -16.32 0.88
N ASP A 4 13.08 -15.57 -0.16
CA ASP A 4 14.25 -14.71 -0.10
C ASP A 4 13.81 -13.26 0.16
N PHE A 5 14.04 -12.80 1.38
CA PHE A 5 13.79 -11.41 1.81
C PHE A 5 15.09 -10.69 2.16
N THR A 6 16.22 -11.19 1.67
CA THR A 6 17.56 -10.64 1.95
C THR A 6 18.26 -10.10 0.72
N THR A 7 17.97 -10.63 -0.47
CA THR A 7 18.55 -10.16 -1.72
C THR A 7 17.92 -8.83 -2.14
N ILE A 8 18.74 -7.79 -2.18
CA ILE A 8 18.33 -6.46 -2.67
C ILE A 8 18.33 -6.49 -4.19
N LEU A 9 17.18 -6.19 -4.79
CA LEU A 9 17.02 -6.11 -6.23
C LEU A 9 17.36 -4.69 -6.73
N ASN A 10 18.10 -4.61 -7.84
CA ASN A 10 18.28 -3.33 -8.53
C ASN A 10 16.96 -2.90 -9.19
N ARG A 11 16.51 -1.71 -8.86
CA ARG A 11 15.27 -1.12 -9.37
C ARG A 11 15.52 0.09 -10.27
N GLU A 12 16.77 0.37 -10.61
CA GLU A 12 17.10 1.44 -11.57
C GLU A 12 16.48 1.13 -12.94
N GLY A 13 15.95 2.15 -13.60
CA GLY A 13 15.31 2.01 -14.90
C GLY A 13 13.92 1.34 -14.89
N THR A 14 13.43 0.89 -13.75
CA THR A 14 12.09 0.26 -13.62
C THR A 14 10.94 1.26 -13.42
N GLY A 15 11.25 2.54 -13.30
CA GLY A 15 10.27 3.58 -12.95
C GLY A 15 9.94 3.63 -11.45
N ALA A 16 10.65 2.89 -10.61
CA ALA A 16 10.44 2.88 -9.16
C ALA A 16 10.74 4.25 -8.56
N ILE A 17 9.70 4.92 -8.05
CA ILE A 17 9.78 6.27 -7.47
C ILE A 17 10.79 6.34 -6.33
N ALA A 18 10.88 5.29 -5.51
CA ALA A 18 11.80 5.21 -4.39
C ALA A 18 13.26 5.51 -4.78
N VAL A 19 13.68 5.06 -5.98
CA VAL A 19 15.06 5.24 -6.48
C VAL A 19 15.19 6.35 -7.51
N SER A 20 14.13 6.64 -8.29
CA SER A 20 14.19 7.62 -9.39
C SER A 20 13.89 9.06 -8.98
N LYS A 21 13.28 9.28 -7.81
CA LYS A 21 12.83 10.60 -7.32
C LYS A 21 13.18 10.84 -5.85
N ILE A 22 14.41 10.52 -5.47
CA ILE A 22 14.89 10.76 -4.09
C ILE A 22 14.84 12.28 -3.82
N PRO A 23 14.07 12.72 -2.80
CA PRO A 23 14.03 14.13 -2.43
C PRO A 23 15.41 14.61 -1.96
N PHE A 24 15.76 15.85 -2.32
CA PHE A 24 17.03 16.46 -1.91
C PHE A 24 18.28 15.66 -2.35
N ASP A 25 18.22 15.01 -3.52
CA ASP A 25 19.27 14.15 -4.06
C ASP A 25 20.48 14.94 -4.60
N ASN A 26 20.97 15.91 -3.85
CA ASN A 26 22.16 16.72 -4.14
C ASN A 26 23.34 16.38 -3.22
N ALA A 27 23.21 15.35 -2.38
CA ALA A 27 24.29 14.92 -1.51
C ALA A 27 25.35 14.13 -2.29
N GLU A 28 26.61 14.48 -2.12
CA GLU A 28 27.74 13.70 -2.61
C GLU A 28 27.85 12.40 -1.84
N ILE A 29 28.00 11.28 -2.57
CA ILE A 29 28.23 9.97 -1.98
C ILE A 29 29.71 9.80 -1.74
N LYS A 30 30.08 9.56 -0.47
CA LYS A 30 31.47 9.24 -0.13
C LYS A 30 31.84 7.86 -0.67
N GLU A 31 33.12 7.68 -1.01
CA GLU A 31 33.66 6.40 -1.46
C GLU A 31 33.34 5.28 -0.45
N GLY A 32 32.91 4.12 -0.94
CA GLY A 32 32.51 2.97 -0.13
C GLY A 32 31.06 3.00 0.39
N PHE A 33 30.29 4.05 0.11
CA PHE A 33 28.87 4.17 0.48
C PHE A 33 27.97 4.11 -0.75
N SER A 34 26.70 3.75 -0.52
CA SER A 34 25.65 3.77 -1.54
C SER A 34 24.47 4.61 -1.09
N LYS A 35 23.68 5.11 -2.03
CA LYS A 35 22.41 5.75 -1.71
C LYS A 35 21.39 4.70 -1.27
N ILE A 36 20.80 4.89 -0.11
CA ILE A 36 19.75 4.04 0.40
C ILE A 36 18.47 4.89 0.51
N PRO A 37 17.51 4.71 -0.41
CA PRO A 37 16.25 5.45 -0.33
C PRO A 37 15.43 4.96 0.85
N MET A 38 15.02 5.89 1.73
CA MET A 38 14.21 5.60 2.92
C MET A 38 13.01 6.55 3.07
N TRP A 39 12.65 7.26 2.01
CA TRP A 39 11.60 8.29 2.03
C TRP A 39 10.20 7.77 1.65
N VAL A 40 10.13 6.64 0.98
CA VAL A 40 8.91 5.95 0.60
C VAL A 40 8.86 4.61 1.31
N ALA A 41 7.71 4.22 1.83
CA ALA A 41 7.47 2.91 2.42
C ALA A 41 7.39 1.83 1.30
N ASP A 42 8.53 1.56 0.70
CA ASP A 42 8.69 0.63 -0.41
C ASP A 42 9.94 -0.24 -0.19
N MET A 43 9.94 -1.46 -0.67
CA MET A 43 10.99 -2.43 -0.42
C MET A 43 11.71 -2.82 -1.70
N ASN A 44 13.02 -3.06 -1.57
CA ASN A 44 13.87 -3.57 -2.67
C ASN A 44 14.00 -5.10 -2.66
N TYR A 45 13.18 -5.79 -1.90
CA TYR A 45 13.13 -7.25 -1.85
C TYR A 45 12.07 -7.82 -2.79
N ALA A 46 12.28 -9.05 -3.25
CA ALA A 46 11.29 -9.73 -4.09
C ALA A 46 9.97 -9.95 -3.34
N THR A 47 8.87 -9.80 -4.07
CA THR A 47 7.55 -10.21 -3.60
C THR A 47 7.52 -11.72 -3.38
N ALA A 48 6.77 -12.18 -2.37
CA ALA A 48 6.63 -13.59 -2.07
C ALA A 48 6.24 -14.41 -3.31
N PRO A 49 6.92 -15.53 -3.61
CA PRO A 49 6.65 -16.33 -4.81
C PRO A 49 5.19 -16.76 -4.96
N SER A 50 4.50 -17.04 -3.86
CA SER A 50 3.07 -17.39 -3.87
C SER A 50 2.17 -16.27 -4.43
N VAL A 51 2.54 -15.00 -4.22
CA VAL A 51 1.81 -13.86 -4.78
C VAL A 51 2.03 -13.78 -6.28
N ILE A 52 3.28 -13.96 -6.72
CA ILE A 52 3.63 -13.96 -8.15
C ILE A 52 2.90 -15.11 -8.87
N GLU A 53 2.90 -16.31 -8.30
CA GLU A 53 2.19 -17.48 -8.83
C GLU A 53 0.67 -17.22 -8.96
N ALA A 54 0.06 -16.62 -7.94
CA ALA A 54 -1.36 -16.29 -7.98
C ALA A 54 -1.69 -15.30 -9.12
N ILE A 55 -0.84 -14.29 -9.33
CA ILE A 55 -0.99 -13.33 -10.43
C ILE A 55 -0.83 -14.03 -11.80
N GLN A 56 0.19 -14.86 -11.96
CA GLN A 56 0.42 -15.63 -13.20
C GLN A 56 -0.76 -16.54 -13.52
N ASN A 57 -1.29 -17.25 -12.53
CA ASN A 57 -2.47 -18.09 -12.68
C ASN A 57 -3.70 -17.27 -13.08
N ARG A 58 -3.86 -16.07 -12.55
CA ARG A 58 -4.95 -15.17 -12.97
C ARG A 58 -4.77 -14.67 -14.39
N LEU A 59 -3.55 -14.38 -14.83
CA LEU A 59 -3.22 -13.94 -16.19
C LEU A 59 -3.47 -15.04 -17.24
N ALA A 60 -3.42 -16.33 -16.87
CA ALA A 60 -3.74 -17.43 -17.76
C ALA A 60 -5.18 -17.37 -18.31
N HIS A 61 -6.08 -16.66 -17.63
CA HIS A 61 -7.42 -16.32 -18.12
C HIS A 61 -7.44 -14.86 -18.60
N PRO A 62 -7.23 -14.55 -19.87
CA PRO A 62 -6.89 -13.22 -20.37
C PRO A 62 -8.10 -12.28 -20.54
N VAL A 63 -9.19 -12.51 -19.83
CA VAL A 63 -10.36 -11.62 -19.81
C VAL A 63 -10.39 -10.84 -18.53
N PHE A 64 -10.34 -9.51 -18.64
CA PHE A 64 -10.29 -8.57 -17.53
C PHE A 64 -11.47 -7.59 -17.63
N GLY A 65 -12.67 -8.12 -17.46
CA GLY A 65 -13.89 -7.32 -17.46
C GLY A 65 -14.33 -6.94 -16.06
N TYR A 66 -15.63 -6.81 -15.89
CA TYR A 66 -16.25 -6.59 -14.61
C TYR A 66 -16.35 -7.90 -13.84
N PHE A 67 -15.92 -7.91 -12.59
CA PHE A 67 -15.97 -9.06 -11.71
C PHE A 67 -16.46 -8.66 -10.33
N ASP A 68 -17.24 -9.52 -9.70
CA ASP A 68 -17.60 -9.38 -8.31
C ASP A 68 -16.42 -9.71 -7.39
N ILE A 69 -16.38 -9.05 -6.23
CA ILE A 69 -15.44 -9.39 -5.17
C ILE A 69 -15.83 -10.77 -4.62
N LYS A 70 -14.92 -11.74 -4.74
CA LYS A 70 -15.14 -13.11 -4.25
C LYS A 70 -15.12 -13.17 -2.74
N ASP A 71 -15.84 -14.13 -2.16
CA ASP A 71 -15.85 -14.41 -0.71
C ASP A 71 -14.46 -14.61 -0.13
N ALA A 72 -13.56 -15.27 -0.87
CA ALA A 72 -12.18 -15.45 -0.46
C ALA A 72 -11.42 -14.15 -0.13
N TYR A 73 -11.84 -13.00 -0.66
CA TYR A 73 -11.27 -11.69 -0.32
C TYR A 73 -11.60 -11.31 1.12
N SER A 74 -12.88 -11.28 1.49
CA SER A 74 -13.30 -10.95 2.84
C SER A 74 -12.89 -12.01 3.85
N GLU A 75 -12.97 -13.30 3.50
CA GLU A 75 -12.50 -14.41 4.34
C GLU A 75 -11.02 -14.31 4.67
N SER A 76 -10.17 -13.95 3.71
CA SER A 76 -8.73 -13.77 3.96
C SER A 76 -8.44 -12.59 4.90
N ILE A 77 -9.20 -11.52 4.82
CA ILE A 77 -9.09 -10.36 5.72
C ILE A 77 -9.52 -10.76 7.14
N ILE A 78 -10.66 -11.42 7.27
CA ILE A 78 -11.18 -11.90 8.57
C ILE A 78 -10.17 -12.84 9.22
N GLU A 79 -9.64 -13.81 8.48
CA GLU A 79 -8.66 -14.76 9.01
C GLU A 79 -7.34 -14.06 9.39
N TRP A 80 -6.90 -13.06 8.62
CA TRP A 80 -5.73 -12.27 8.99
C TRP A 80 -5.94 -11.51 10.29
N GLN A 81 -7.07 -10.82 10.43
CA GLN A 81 -7.39 -10.05 11.62
C GLN A 81 -7.51 -10.95 12.86
N LYS A 82 -8.13 -12.13 12.70
CA LYS A 82 -8.26 -13.13 13.74
C LYS A 82 -6.90 -13.67 14.19
N THR A 83 -6.08 -14.11 13.25
CA THR A 83 -4.82 -14.81 13.55
C THR A 83 -3.70 -13.87 13.97
N ARG A 84 -3.67 -12.65 13.45
CA ARG A 84 -2.59 -11.67 13.70
C ARG A 84 -2.93 -10.66 14.78
N ASN A 85 -4.17 -10.23 14.84
CA ASN A 85 -4.59 -9.14 15.71
C ASN A 85 -5.57 -9.58 16.81
N GLY A 86 -6.01 -10.85 16.82
CA GLY A 86 -6.96 -11.39 17.82
C GLY A 86 -8.39 -10.85 17.68
N VAL A 87 -8.71 -10.21 16.54
CA VAL A 87 -10.05 -9.66 16.29
C VAL A 87 -10.95 -10.75 15.72
N THR A 88 -12.04 -11.07 16.41
CA THR A 88 -12.90 -12.23 16.10
C THR A 88 -14.33 -11.86 15.70
N ASP A 89 -14.69 -10.59 15.75
CA ASP A 89 -16.05 -10.08 15.57
C ASP A 89 -16.26 -9.29 14.26
N ILE A 90 -15.36 -9.45 13.30
CA ILE A 90 -15.50 -8.83 11.97
C ILE A 90 -16.41 -9.71 11.13
N SER A 91 -17.53 -9.15 10.68
CA SER A 91 -18.39 -9.79 9.68
C SER A 91 -18.00 -9.40 8.25
N LYS A 92 -18.40 -10.21 7.27
CA LYS A 92 -18.14 -9.94 5.84
C LYS A 92 -18.76 -8.62 5.39
N GLU A 93 -19.92 -8.25 5.90
CA GLU A 93 -20.66 -7.03 5.59
C GLU A 93 -19.97 -5.76 6.10
N ALA A 94 -19.02 -5.90 7.03
CA ALA A 94 -18.20 -4.80 7.53
C ALA A 94 -16.94 -4.54 6.68
N ILE A 95 -16.75 -5.30 5.60
CA ILE A 95 -15.58 -5.21 4.73
C ILE A 95 -16.01 -4.74 3.36
N ASP A 96 -15.42 -3.65 2.91
CA ASP A 96 -15.60 -3.16 1.55
C ASP A 96 -14.26 -2.77 0.93
N TYR A 97 -14.27 -2.42 -0.35
CA TYR A 97 -13.08 -2.04 -1.09
C TYR A 97 -13.01 -0.54 -1.30
N GLU A 98 -11.85 0.01 -1.00
CA GLU A 98 -11.50 1.38 -1.34
C GLU A 98 -10.17 1.45 -2.10
N ASN A 99 -9.96 2.51 -2.85
CA ASN A 99 -8.74 2.71 -3.61
C ASN A 99 -7.59 3.18 -2.70
N GLY A 100 -7.16 2.29 -1.82
CA GLY A 100 -6.15 2.54 -0.80
C GLY A 100 -6.68 3.34 0.39
N VAL A 101 -5.84 3.44 1.42
CA VAL A 101 -6.19 4.13 2.68
C VAL A 101 -6.59 5.59 2.46
N LEU A 102 -5.92 6.31 1.55
CA LEU A 102 -6.27 7.71 1.27
C LEU A 102 -7.62 7.84 0.56
N GLY A 103 -8.00 6.86 -0.27
CA GLY A 103 -9.36 6.76 -0.81
C GLY A 103 -10.39 6.64 0.30
N GLY A 104 -10.17 5.70 1.23
CA GLY A 104 -11.05 5.53 2.39
C GLY A 104 -11.15 6.77 3.26
N VAL A 105 -10.03 7.47 3.51
CA VAL A 105 -10.05 8.76 4.23
C VAL A 105 -10.92 9.79 3.50
N SER A 106 -10.75 9.91 2.18
CA SER A 106 -11.58 10.80 1.35
C SER A 106 -13.07 10.47 1.47
N SER A 107 -13.43 9.20 1.33
CA SER A 107 -14.83 8.73 1.42
C SER A 107 -15.45 9.06 2.79
N VAL A 108 -14.70 8.82 3.88
CA VAL A 108 -15.13 9.15 5.24
C VAL A 108 -15.34 10.67 5.40
N LEU A 109 -14.40 11.48 4.92
CA LEU A 109 -14.53 12.93 5.02
C LEU A 109 -15.73 13.44 4.26
N GLN A 110 -15.96 12.96 3.03
CA GLN A 110 -17.12 13.34 2.23
C GLN A 110 -18.46 12.94 2.87
N ALA A 111 -18.48 11.81 3.58
CA ALA A 111 -19.70 11.32 4.22
C ALA A 111 -20.03 12.04 5.54
N PHE A 112 -19.00 12.48 6.30
CA PHE A 112 -19.17 12.93 7.68
C PHE A 112 -18.80 14.40 7.92
N THR A 113 -18.30 15.12 6.93
CA THR A 113 -17.95 16.54 7.08
C THR A 113 -18.52 17.40 5.95
N ALA A 114 -18.73 18.68 6.26
CA ALA A 114 -19.15 19.71 5.31
C ALA A 114 -18.01 20.71 5.07
N PRO A 115 -18.00 21.43 3.92
CA PRO A 115 -17.01 22.47 3.66
C PRO A 115 -16.93 23.51 4.79
N GLY A 116 -15.72 23.75 5.28
CA GLY A 116 -15.46 24.68 6.39
C GLY A 116 -15.42 24.05 7.77
N GLU A 117 -15.74 22.76 7.92
CA GLU A 117 -15.57 22.05 9.18
C GLU A 117 -14.13 21.71 9.46
N ALA A 118 -13.76 21.64 10.75
CA ALA A 118 -12.40 21.37 11.18
C ALA A 118 -12.14 19.88 11.31
N ILE A 119 -10.98 19.45 10.84
CA ILE A 119 -10.50 18.06 10.97
C ILE A 119 -9.26 18.04 11.86
N LEU A 120 -9.28 17.19 12.89
CA LEU A 120 -8.15 17.02 13.81
C LEU A 120 -7.17 15.98 13.25
N LEU A 121 -5.91 16.37 13.15
CA LEU A 121 -4.78 15.50 12.81
C LEU A 121 -3.70 15.50 13.87
N HIS A 122 -2.93 14.41 13.95
CA HIS A 122 -1.66 14.40 14.69
C HIS A 122 -0.58 15.16 13.91
N SER A 123 0.40 15.71 14.63
CA SER A 123 1.59 16.28 14.02
C SER A 123 2.83 15.80 14.80
N PRO A 124 3.84 15.23 14.11
CA PRO A 124 3.93 15.01 12.66
C PRO A 124 2.99 13.88 12.17
N ALA A 125 2.49 14.01 10.94
CA ALA A 125 1.63 13.02 10.27
C ALA A 125 2.13 12.70 8.86
N TYR A 126 1.64 11.59 8.30
CA TYR A 126 1.91 11.25 6.92
C TYR A 126 1.38 12.34 5.98
N ILE A 127 2.22 12.80 5.07
CA ILE A 127 1.92 13.91 4.14
C ILE A 127 0.67 13.65 3.28
N GLY A 128 0.38 12.39 2.97
CA GLY A 128 -0.81 11.99 2.23
C GLY A 128 -2.12 12.36 2.92
N PHE A 129 -2.19 12.29 4.27
CA PHE A 129 -3.37 12.71 5.01
C PHE A 129 -3.60 14.22 4.90
N ILE A 130 -2.54 14.99 5.05
CA ILE A 130 -2.59 16.45 4.91
C ILE A 130 -3.05 16.81 3.50
N GLY A 131 -2.42 16.22 2.47
CA GLY A 131 -2.77 16.44 1.07
C GLY A 131 -4.21 16.05 0.74
N THR A 132 -4.72 14.95 1.29
CA THR A 132 -6.10 14.52 1.09
C THR A 132 -7.09 15.56 1.63
N ILE A 133 -6.85 16.06 2.85
CA ILE A 133 -7.76 17.04 3.50
C ILE A 133 -7.72 18.39 2.79
N THR A 134 -6.53 18.86 2.37
CA THR A 134 -6.38 20.18 1.74
C THR A 134 -6.86 20.23 0.29
N ASN A 135 -7.02 19.08 -0.37
CA ASN A 135 -7.48 18.99 -1.76
C ASN A 135 -8.97 18.63 -1.89
N MET A 136 -9.66 18.50 -0.78
CA MET A 136 -11.12 18.31 -0.72
C MET A 136 -11.85 19.62 -0.49
#